data_593403e95dd8d0cf1b0dc5b872885a38
#
_entry.id   593403e95dd8d0cf1b0dc5b872885a38
#
_cell.length_a   1.000
_cell.length_b   1.000
_cell.length_c   1.000
_cell.angle_alpha   90.00
_cell.angle_beta   90.00
_cell.angle_gamma   90.00
#
_symmetry.space_group_name_H-M   'P 1'
#
loop_
_entity.id
_entity.type
_entity.pdbx_description
1 polymer ?
#
loop_
_entity_poly.entity_id
_entity_poly.type
_entity_poly.pdbx_seq_one_letter_code
_entity_poly.pdbx_strand_id
1 'polypeptide(L)'
;MSDVYLVDGVRTPQGRYGGALAAVRPDDLAATAVAEAVRRSGVPGEAVDEVILGAANQAGEDNRNVARMAVLLSGLDPRVPAYTVNRLCASGLTAVSSAAQAIRAGEADVVVAGGVESMTRAPWVMAKPGTPWAKPGEVADTSLGWRFTNPRFTEADARVPAGAAPTDLRYTLSMGETAEEVALLEGLTREECDAFALRSHERAVAAAGAGRFDAEIVPVTVTDRKGRTHEVTADEGPRPDSGMESLGRLRPVFREGGVVTAGNSSSLSDGASALVLAGGNAVREYGLTPRARVVASASAGVDPQLMGLGPVPATRKALDRAGWTVGDIGAAELNEAFAAQSLGVVRQLGMDEGIVNADGGAIALGHPLGSSGSRILVTLLNRMEREDARRGLATLCVGVGQGVALLVERP
;
A
#
# COMPACT_ATOMS: atom_id res chain seq x y z
N MET A 1 -3.24 16.25 -23.88
CA MET A 1 -3.34 15.00 -23.13
C MET A 1 -4.74 14.94 -22.54
N SER A 2 -5.43 13.80 -22.65
CA SER A 2 -6.78 13.63 -22.11
C SER A 2 -6.72 13.62 -20.58
N ASP A 3 -7.71 14.28 -19.93
CA ASP A 3 -7.86 14.18 -18.48
C ASP A 3 -8.24 12.75 -18.11
N VAL A 4 -7.73 12.30 -16.97
CA VAL A 4 -8.02 10.98 -16.39
C VAL A 4 -8.70 11.17 -15.06
N TYR A 5 -9.80 10.48 -14.88
CA TYR A 5 -10.65 10.60 -13.71
C TYR A 5 -10.71 9.29 -12.93
N LEU A 6 -10.72 9.41 -11.63
CA LEU A 6 -11.12 8.36 -10.69
C LEU A 6 -12.62 8.43 -10.53
N VAL A 7 -13.30 7.37 -10.91
CA VAL A 7 -14.78 7.31 -10.92
C VAL A 7 -15.27 6.75 -9.59
N ASP A 8 -14.73 5.60 -9.17
CA ASP A 8 -15.02 5.03 -7.86
C ASP A 8 -13.88 4.13 -7.41
N GLY A 9 -13.91 3.74 -6.13
CA GLY A 9 -12.91 2.85 -5.54
C GLY A 9 -13.40 2.22 -4.25
N VAL A 10 -12.99 0.96 -4.06
CA VAL A 10 -13.36 0.14 -2.92
C VAL A 10 -12.17 -0.64 -2.39
N ARG A 11 -12.29 -1.14 -1.17
CA ARG A 11 -11.34 -2.06 -0.56
C ARG A 11 -12.04 -3.15 0.24
N THR A 12 -11.39 -4.26 0.41
CA THR A 12 -11.80 -5.23 1.43
C THR A 12 -11.48 -4.70 2.83
N PRO A 13 -12.05 -5.26 3.89
CA PRO A 13 -11.48 -5.14 5.22
C PRO A 13 -10.01 -5.57 5.18
N GLN A 14 -9.18 -5.06 6.09
CA GLN A 14 -7.82 -5.53 6.26
C GLN A 14 -7.76 -6.56 7.41
N GLY A 15 -7.31 -7.77 7.07
CA GLY A 15 -7.08 -8.85 8.02
C GLY A 15 -5.65 -8.80 8.57
N ARG A 16 -5.47 -9.21 9.82
CA ARG A 16 -4.15 -9.49 10.38
C ARG A 16 -3.57 -10.76 9.78
N TYR A 17 -2.26 -10.91 9.85
CA TYR A 17 -1.58 -12.16 9.52
C TYR A 17 -2.16 -13.32 10.34
N GLY A 18 -2.64 -14.35 9.65
CA GLY A 18 -3.34 -15.49 10.27
C GLY A 18 -4.72 -15.16 10.86
N GLY A 19 -5.28 -13.98 10.56
CA GLY A 19 -6.52 -13.45 11.12
C GLY A 19 -7.77 -13.73 10.30
N ALA A 20 -8.69 -12.76 10.29
CA ALA A 20 -10.03 -12.91 9.75
C ALA A 20 -10.09 -13.30 8.26
N LEU A 21 -9.12 -12.89 7.45
CA LEU A 21 -9.04 -13.19 6.02
C LEU A 21 -8.13 -14.38 5.67
N ALA A 22 -7.54 -15.05 6.65
CA ALA A 22 -6.54 -16.11 6.44
C ALA A 22 -7.02 -17.29 5.58
N ALA A 23 -8.32 -17.55 5.52
CA ALA A 23 -8.90 -18.61 4.71
C ALA A 23 -9.19 -18.19 3.26
N VAL A 24 -9.10 -16.90 2.94
CA VAL A 24 -9.44 -16.36 1.61
C VAL A 24 -8.18 -16.27 0.75
N ARG A 25 -8.27 -16.74 -0.47
CA ARG A 25 -7.17 -16.70 -1.45
C ARG A 25 -6.94 -15.27 -1.95
N PRO A 26 -5.72 -14.88 -2.33
CA PRO A 26 -5.45 -13.54 -2.87
C PRO A 26 -6.22 -13.26 -4.17
N ASP A 27 -6.38 -14.24 -5.04
CA ASP A 27 -7.14 -14.10 -6.28
C ASP A 27 -8.65 -13.87 -6.03
N ASP A 28 -9.26 -14.50 -5.01
CA ASP A 28 -10.64 -14.26 -4.58
C ASP A 28 -10.81 -12.86 -3.94
N LEU A 29 -9.87 -12.44 -3.09
CA LEU A 29 -9.86 -11.08 -2.51
C LEU A 29 -9.80 -10.02 -3.62
N ALA A 30 -8.91 -10.20 -4.58
CA ALA A 30 -8.76 -9.30 -5.72
C ALA A 30 -10.03 -9.26 -6.57
N ALA A 31 -10.64 -10.42 -6.87
CA ALA A 31 -11.87 -10.53 -7.64
C ALA A 31 -13.03 -9.79 -6.95
N THR A 32 -13.16 -9.93 -5.63
CA THR A 32 -14.18 -9.23 -4.82
C THR A 32 -14.04 -7.71 -4.98
N ALA A 33 -12.83 -7.17 -4.85
CA ALA A 33 -12.60 -5.74 -4.99
C ALA A 33 -12.86 -5.24 -6.44
N VAL A 34 -12.38 -5.98 -7.45
CA VAL A 34 -12.58 -5.64 -8.88
C VAL A 34 -14.05 -5.64 -9.24
N ALA A 35 -14.78 -6.71 -8.92
CA ALA A 35 -16.22 -6.82 -9.22
C ALA A 35 -17.01 -5.67 -8.61
N GLU A 36 -16.77 -5.35 -7.36
CA GLU A 36 -17.51 -4.31 -6.65
C GLU A 36 -17.12 -2.90 -7.14
N ALA A 37 -15.85 -2.65 -7.45
CA ALA A 37 -15.42 -1.36 -8.03
C ALA A 37 -16.12 -1.09 -9.37
N VAL A 38 -16.19 -2.08 -10.26
CA VAL A 38 -16.90 -1.96 -11.53
C VAL A 38 -18.40 -1.76 -11.29
N ARG A 39 -19.01 -2.55 -10.43
CA ARG A 39 -20.45 -2.42 -10.13
C ARG A 39 -20.81 -1.03 -9.59
N ARG A 40 -20.02 -0.48 -8.65
CA ARG A 40 -20.28 0.85 -8.04
C ARG A 40 -20.03 1.99 -9.01
N SER A 41 -19.04 1.86 -9.88
CA SER A 41 -18.68 2.92 -10.85
C SER A 41 -19.78 3.20 -11.86
N GLY A 42 -20.67 2.23 -12.09
CA GLY A 42 -21.69 2.30 -13.16
C GLY A 42 -21.11 2.08 -14.57
N VAL A 43 -19.85 1.76 -14.70
CA VAL A 43 -19.22 1.41 -15.97
C VAL A 43 -19.74 0.05 -16.44
N PRO A 44 -20.18 -0.10 -17.70
CA PRO A 44 -20.47 -1.41 -18.26
C PRO A 44 -19.24 -2.30 -18.26
N GLY A 45 -19.37 -3.56 -17.83
CA GLY A 45 -18.24 -4.47 -17.74
C GLY A 45 -17.50 -4.68 -19.07
N GLU A 46 -18.24 -4.62 -20.19
CA GLU A 46 -17.70 -4.70 -21.55
C GLU A 46 -16.92 -3.46 -22.00
N ALA A 47 -17.05 -2.35 -21.28
CA ALA A 47 -16.31 -1.11 -21.52
C ALA A 47 -14.94 -1.09 -20.80
N VAL A 48 -14.64 -2.08 -19.99
CA VAL A 48 -13.34 -2.18 -19.33
C VAL A 48 -12.30 -2.69 -20.32
N ASP A 49 -11.31 -1.85 -20.65
CA ASP A 49 -10.24 -2.19 -21.59
C ASP A 49 -9.17 -3.07 -20.97
N GLU A 50 -8.85 -2.86 -19.68
CA GLU A 50 -7.79 -3.58 -18.98
C GLU A 50 -7.96 -3.55 -17.47
N VAL A 51 -7.41 -4.58 -16.79
CA VAL A 51 -7.28 -4.62 -15.32
C VAL A 51 -5.80 -4.68 -14.94
N ILE A 52 -5.33 -3.73 -14.11
CA ILE A 52 -3.95 -3.65 -13.63
C ILE A 52 -3.95 -3.76 -12.11
N LEU A 53 -3.36 -4.84 -11.57
CA LEU A 53 -3.27 -4.99 -10.11
C LEU A 53 -1.82 -5.04 -9.63
N GLY A 54 -1.58 -4.42 -8.49
CA GLY A 54 -0.33 -4.53 -7.75
C GLY A 54 -0.30 -5.80 -6.89
N ALA A 55 0.82 -6.52 -6.87
CA ALA A 55 1.10 -7.59 -5.91
C ALA A 55 2.61 -7.69 -5.72
N ALA A 56 3.06 -7.73 -4.46
CA ALA A 56 4.48 -7.85 -4.14
C ALA A 56 4.95 -9.31 -4.22
N ASN A 57 4.13 -10.26 -3.77
CA ASN A 57 4.40 -11.69 -3.91
C ASN A 57 3.60 -12.25 -5.09
N GLN A 58 4.28 -13.03 -5.94
CA GLN A 58 3.68 -13.63 -7.13
C GLN A 58 4.01 -15.14 -7.25
N ALA A 59 4.51 -15.72 -6.17
CA ALA A 59 5.04 -17.08 -6.19
C ALA A 59 4.03 -18.16 -5.80
N GLY A 60 2.90 -17.80 -5.20
CA GLY A 60 1.91 -18.73 -4.66
C GLY A 60 0.60 -18.76 -5.43
N GLU A 61 -0.47 -18.60 -4.69
CA GLU A 61 -1.85 -18.58 -5.18
C GLU A 61 -2.16 -17.35 -6.06
N ASP A 62 -1.25 -16.37 -6.11
CA ASP A 62 -1.24 -15.23 -7.04
C ASP A 62 -1.03 -15.67 -8.50
N ASN A 63 -0.58 -16.88 -8.74
CA ASN A 63 -0.39 -17.48 -10.07
C ASN A 63 0.43 -16.61 -11.04
N ARG A 64 1.39 -15.85 -10.52
CA ARG A 64 2.28 -14.93 -11.27
C ARG A 64 1.58 -13.74 -11.94
N ASN A 65 0.26 -13.79 -12.11
CA ASN A 65 -0.55 -12.70 -12.64
C ASN A 65 -1.94 -12.72 -11.97
N VAL A 66 -1.99 -12.25 -10.73
CA VAL A 66 -3.22 -12.23 -9.93
C VAL A 66 -4.31 -11.34 -10.56
N ALA A 67 -3.93 -10.30 -11.31
CA ALA A 67 -4.87 -9.46 -12.03
C ALA A 67 -5.70 -10.28 -13.05
N ARG A 68 -5.03 -11.18 -13.79
CA ARG A 68 -5.74 -12.05 -14.72
C ARG A 68 -6.65 -13.05 -14.02
N MET A 69 -6.23 -13.58 -12.89
CA MET A 69 -7.07 -14.48 -12.08
C MET A 69 -8.30 -13.72 -11.57
N ALA A 70 -8.12 -12.49 -11.09
CA ALA A 70 -9.20 -11.65 -10.63
C ALA A 70 -10.25 -11.35 -11.72
N VAL A 71 -9.82 -11.05 -12.95
CA VAL A 71 -10.75 -10.87 -14.09
C VAL A 71 -11.61 -12.11 -14.30
N LEU A 72 -11.00 -13.30 -14.31
CA LEU A 72 -11.73 -14.56 -14.55
C LEU A 72 -12.68 -14.92 -13.42
N LEU A 73 -12.45 -14.45 -12.20
CA LEU A 73 -13.25 -14.73 -11.01
C LEU A 73 -14.27 -13.62 -10.71
N SER A 74 -14.08 -12.39 -11.23
CA SER A 74 -14.94 -11.23 -10.92
C SER A 74 -16.23 -11.16 -11.73
N GLY A 75 -16.39 -12.02 -12.72
CA GLY A 75 -17.54 -11.99 -13.65
C GLY A 75 -17.36 -11.01 -14.82
N LEU A 76 -16.22 -10.37 -14.98
CA LEU A 76 -15.86 -9.64 -16.18
C LEU A 76 -15.69 -10.58 -17.38
N ASP A 77 -15.85 -10.04 -18.59
CA ASP A 77 -15.62 -10.81 -19.80
C ASP A 77 -14.18 -11.36 -19.84
N PRO A 78 -13.98 -12.66 -20.10
CA PRO A 78 -12.64 -13.23 -20.25
C PRO A 78 -11.77 -12.57 -21.33
N ARG A 79 -12.35 -11.79 -22.22
CA ARG A 79 -11.63 -11.00 -23.23
C ARG A 79 -10.94 -9.77 -22.66
N VAL A 80 -11.34 -9.29 -21.48
CA VAL A 80 -10.65 -8.19 -20.80
C VAL A 80 -9.22 -8.64 -20.43
N PRO A 81 -8.18 -8.05 -20.99
CA PRO A 81 -6.80 -8.38 -20.63
C PRO A 81 -6.46 -7.88 -19.23
N ALA A 82 -5.42 -8.46 -18.64
CA ALA A 82 -4.97 -8.01 -17.33
C ALA A 82 -3.50 -8.35 -17.08
N TYR A 83 -2.81 -7.51 -16.33
CA TYR A 83 -1.46 -7.77 -15.89
C TYR A 83 -1.19 -7.29 -14.46
N THR A 84 -0.17 -7.88 -13.85
CA THR A 84 0.25 -7.55 -12.49
C THR A 84 1.54 -6.75 -12.50
N VAL A 85 1.58 -5.68 -11.69
CA VAL A 85 2.78 -4.88 -11.47
C VAL A 85 3.36 -5.13 -10.08
N ASN A 86 4.68 -5.11 -9.97
CA ASN A 86 5.38 -5.24 -8.71
C ASN A 86 6.34 -4.06 -8.52
N ARG A 87 6.02 -3.24 -7.54
CA ARG A 87 6.91 -2.24 -6.94
C ARG A 87 6.79 -2.35 -5.42
N LEU A 88 6.85 -3.58 -4.90
CA LEU A 88 6.71 -3.89 -3.48
C LEU A 88 5.52 -3.15 -2.86
N CYS A 89 5.74 -2.38 -1.78
CA CYS A 89 4.71 -1.64 -1.06
C CYS A 89 3.88 -0.68 -1.93
N ALA A 90 4.44 -0.16 -3.03
CA ALA A 90 3.76 0.79 -3.92
C ALA A 90 3.13 0.14 -5.16
N SER A 91 3.01 -1.18 -5.21
CA SER A 91 2.47 -1.87 -6.39
C SER A 91 1.07 -1.37 -6.75
N GLY A 92 0.16 -1.22 -5.78
CA GLY A 92 -1.19 -0.72 -6.02
C GLY A 92 -1.23 0.71 -6.55
N LEU A 93 -0.44 1.63 -5.99
CA LEU A 93 -0.38 3.01 -6.51
C LEU A 93 0.34 3.08 -7.87
N THR A 94 1.27 2.16 -8.12
CA THR A 94 1.90 2.02 -9.44
C THR A 94 0.89 1.52 -10.48
N ALA A 95 0.02 0.58 -10.13
CA ALA A 95 -1.07 0.12 -10.99
C ALA A 95 -1.98 1.29 -11.40
N VAL A 96 -2.40 2.13 -10.44
CA VAL A 96 -3.19 3.35 -10.72
C VAL A 96 -2.43 4.33 -11.63
N SER A 97 -1.15 4.54 -11.36
CA SER A 97 -0.32 5.41 -12.20
C SER A 97 -0.18 4.89 -13.64
N SER A 98 -0.03 3.56 -13.80
CA SER A 98 0.06 2.90 -15.12
C SER A 98 -1.25 3.01 -15.88
N ALA A 99 -2.38 2.79 -15.21
CA ALA A 99 -3.70 2.98 -15.79
C ALA A 99 -3.91 4.43 -16.28
N ALA A 100 -3.55 5.41 -15.45
CA ALA A 100 -3.64 6.81 -15.85
C ALA A 100 -2.72 7.16 -17.03
N GLN A 101 -1.56 6.50 -17.15
CA GLN A 101 -0.65 6.68 -18.29
C GLN A 101 -1.23 6.06 -19.56
N ALA A 102 -1.79 4.85 -19.52
CA ALA A 102 -2.42 4.18 -20.64
C ALA A 102 -3.58 5.03 -21.21
N ILE A 103 -4.46 5.53 -20.34
CA ILE A 103 -5.56 6.41 -20.73
C ILE A 103 -5.05 7.72 -21.35
N ARG A 104 -4.03 8.35 -20.78
CA ARG A 104 -3.44 9.57 -21.35
C ARG A 104 -2.76 9.35 -22.71
N ALA A 105 -2.21 8.17 -22.92
CA ALA A 105 -1.59 7.77 -24.18
C ALA A 105 -2.65 7.42 -25.26
N GLY A 106 -3.90 7.22 -24.88
CA GLY A 106 -4.97 6.79 -25.79
C GLY A 106 -4.94 5.29 -26.10
N GLU A 107 -4.30 4.50 -25.25
CA GLU A 107 -4.24 3.03 -25.35
C GLU A 107 -5.43 2.36 -24.67
N ALA A 108 -6.14 3.09 -23.80
CA ALA A 108 -7.33 2.63 -23.10
C ALA A 108 -8.25 3.83 -22.78
N ASP A 109 -9.54 3.60 -22.62
CA ASP A 109 -10.53 4.59 -22.19
C ASP A 109 -11.02 4.33 -20.75
N VAL A 110 -11.13 3.06 -20.34
CA VAL A 110 -11.55 2.64 -19.00
C VAL A 110 -10.63 1.54 -18.49
N VAL A 111 -10.01 1.75 -17.34
CA VAL A 111 -9.10 0.78 -16.70
C VAL A 111 -9.49 0.57 -15.23
N VAL A 112 -9.54 -0.69 -14.80
CA VAL A 112 -9.63 -1.03 -13.38
C VAL A 112 -8.22 -1.19 -12.85
N ALA A 113 -7.84 -0.40 -11.84
CA ALA A 113 -6.51 -0.45 -11.23
C ALA A 113 -6.60 -0.61 -9.71
N GLY A 114 -5.73 -1.43 -9.16
CA GLY A 114 -5.77 -1.71 -7.73
C GLY A 114 -4.60 -2.53 -7.25
N GLY A 115 -4.85 -3.35 -6.24
CA GLY A 115 -3.84 -4.29 -5.77
C GLY A 115 -4.34 -5.21 -4.68
N VAL A 116 -3.58 -6.25 -4.43
CA VAL A 116 -3.88 -7.29 -3.45
C VAL A 116 -2.60 -7.80 -2.81
N GLU A 117 -2.70 -8.19 -1.56
CA GLU A 117 -1.70 -9.01 -0.90
C GLU A 117 -2.38 -9.93 0.11
N SER A 118 -2.02 -11.20 0.14
CA SER A 118 -2.24 -12.07 1.27
C SER A 118 -0.88 -12.51 1.81
N MET A 119 -0.42 -11.83 2.85
CA MET A 119 0.84 -12.18 3.50
C MET A 119 0.70 -13.47 4.30
N THR A 120 -0.51 -13.77 4.78
CA THR A 120 -0.84 -15.04 5.45
C THR A 120 -0.63 -16.25 4.54
N ARG A 121 -0.95 -16.12 3.26
CA ARG A 121 -0.90 -17.21 2.28
C ARG A 121 0.35 -17.18 1.41
N ALA A 122 1.28 -16.27 1.70
CA ALA A 122 2.56 -16.22 1.03
C ALA A 122 3.31 -17.56 1.23
N PRO A 123 3.75 -18.23 0.16
CA PRO A 123 4.31 -19.57 0.27
C PRO A 123 5.73 -19.54 0.86
N TRP A 124 6.12 -20.63 1.44
CA TRP A 124 7.52 -20.93 1.68
C TRP A 124 8.17 -21.40 0.38
N VAL A 125 9.37 -20.97 0.10
CA VAL A 125 10.12 -21.30 -1.11
C VAL A 125 11.51 -21.83 -0.79
N MET A 126 12.04 -22.62 -1.70
CA MET A 126 13.35 -23.24 -1.59
C MET A 126 14.09 -23.10 -2.93
N ALA A 127 15.38 -22.81 -2.89
CA ALA A 127 16.19 -22.77 -4.09
C ALA A 127 16.24 -24.14 -4.78
N LYS A 128 16.29 -24.13 -6.11
CA LYS A 128 16.57 -25.37 -6.85
C LYS A 128 17.99 -25.85 -6.53
N PRO A 129 18.20 -27.18 -6.41
CA PRO A 129 19.53 -27.73 -6.14
C PRO A 129 20.51 -27.36 -7.25
N GLY A 130 21.72 -26.97 -6.87
CA GLY A 130 22.81 -26.67 -7.80
C GLY A 130 23.47 -27.92 -8.44
N THR A 131 23.24 -29.10 -7.84
CA THR A 131 23.75 -30.39 -8.34
C THR A 131 22.64 -31.47 -8.28
N PRO A 132 22.71 -32.52 -9.12
CA PRO A 132 21.64 -33.52 -9.21
C PRO A 132 21.30 -34.25 -7.91
N TRP A 133 22.25 -34.36 -6.98
CA TRP A 133 22.11 -35.11 -5.73
C TRP A 133 22.17 -34.23 -4.48
N ALA A 134 22.01 -32.92 -4.63
CA ALA A 134 21.99 -32.00 -3.51
C ALA A 134 20.79 -32.29 -2.58
N LYS A 135 21.01 -32.20 -1.28
CA LYS A 135 19.92 -32.21 -0.29
C LYS A 135 19.14 -30.89 -0.42
N PRO A 136 17.83 -30.88 0.00
CA PRO A 136 17.07 -29.66 0.11
C PRO A 136 17.85 -28.59 0.91
N GLY A 137 17.87 -27.37 0.39
CA GLY A 137 18.48 -26.22 1.07
C GLY A 137 17.54 -25.58 2.09
N GLU A 138 17.89 -24.38 2.51
CA GLU A 138 17.09 -23.57 3.41
C GLU A 138 15.74 -23.22 2.79
N VAL A 139 14.69 -23.21 3.62
CA VAL A 139 13.34 -22.78 3.25
C VAL A 139 13.19 -21.32 3.67
N ALA A 140 12.81 -20.46 2.73
CA ALA A 140 12.57 -19.04 2.97
C ALA A 140 11.06 -18.74 3.00
N ASP A 141 10.62 -17.98 4.00
CA ASP A 141 9.28 -17.38 4.03
C ASP A 141 9.23 -16.21 3.03
N THR A 142 8.17 -16.15 2.22
CA THR A 142 8.03 -15.09 1.22
C THR A 142 7.08 -13.96 1.64
N SER A 143 6.52 -14.02 2.83
CA SER A 143 5.62 -12.98 3.34
C SER A 143 6.30 -11.63 3.49
N LEU A 144 7.57 -11.61 3.88
CA LEU A 144 8.37 -10.41 4.05
C LEU A 144 9.88 -10.75 4.01
N GLY A 145 10.71 -9.74 3.77
CA GLY A 145 12.17 -9.82 3.91
C GLY A 145 12.90 -10.34 2.68
N TRP A 146 14.21 -10.44 2.86
CA TRP A 146 15.14 -10.87 1.82
C TRP A 146 15.12 -12.41 1.67
N ARG A 147 15.18 -12.84 0.42
CA ARG A 147 15.35 -14.27 0.04
C ARG A 147 16.14 -14.35 -1.27
N PHE A 148 16.98 -15.37 -1.38
CA PHE A 148 17.85 -15.56 -2.56
C PHE A 148 18.66 -14.29 -2.91
N THR A 149 19.13 -13.59 -1.90
CA THR A 149 19.86 -12.33 -2.02
C THR A 149 21.10 -12.52 -2.88
N ASN A 150 21.34 -11.59 -3.81
CA ASN A 150 22.54 -11.61 -4.63
C ASN A 150 23.79 -11.44 -3.73
N PRO A 151 24.77 -12.33 -3.79
CA PRO A 151 25.98 -12.26 -2.94
C PRO A 151 26.73 -10.93 -3.04
N ARG A 152 26.66 -10.23 -4.15
CA ARG A 152 27.29 -8.91 -4.31
C ARG A 152 26.75 -7.87 -3.34
N PHE A 153 25.49 -7.95 -2.97
CA PHE A 153 24.90 -7.03 -1.99
C PHE A 153 25.36 -7.36 -0.57
N THR A 154 25.33 -8.63 -0.19
CA THR A 154 25.78 -9.06 1.15
C THR A 154 27.28 -8.83 1.35
N GLU A 155 28.10 -9.04 0.31
CA GLU A 155 29.52 -8.73 0.34
C GLU A 155 29.79 -7.21 0.44
N ALA A 156 28.97 -6.38 -0.22
CA ALA A 156 29.07 -4.92 -0.10
C ALA A 156 28.73 -4.47 1.31
N ASP A 157 27.61 -4.96 1.87
CA ASP A 157 27.18 -4.62 3.23
C ASP A 157 28.16 -5.06 4.30
N ALA A 158 28.81 -6.22 4.14
CA ALA A 158 29.85 -6.71 5.05
C ALA A 158 31.12 -5.83 5.12
N ARG A 159 31.31 -4.93 4.14
CA ARG A 159 32.42 -3.95 4.14
C ARG A 159 32.09 -2.67 4.89
N VAL A 160 30.81 -2.44 5.22
CA VAL A 160 30.40 -1.27 5.98
C VAL A 160 30.77 -1.49 7.45
N PRO A 161 31.55 -0.58 8.09
CA PRO A 161 31.98 -0.75 9.48
C PRO A 161 30.79 -0.83 10.45
N ALA A 162 30.97 -1.56 11.54
CA ALA A 162 30.02 -1.52 12.65
C ALA A 162 29.92 -0.09 13.22
N GLY A 163 28.72 0.42 13.40
CA GLY A 163 28.47 1.80 13.84
C GLY A 163 28.66 2.87 12.75
N ALA A 164 28.73 2.47 11.49
CA ALA A 164 28.75 3.39 10.36
C ALA A 164 27.52 4.34 10.36
N ALA A 165 27.69 5.52 9.78
CA ALA A 165 26.61 6.50 9.68
C ALA A 165 25.45 6.01 8.82
N PRO A 166 24.23 6.52 9.00
CA PRO A 166 23.07 6.17 8.14
C PRO A 166 23.28 6.47 6.65
N THR A 167 24.25 7.30 6.32
CA THR A 167 24.59 7.65 4.93
C THR A 167 25.56 6.65 4.26
N ASP A 168 26.11 5.71 5.02
CA ASP A 168 26.96 4.66 4.45
C ASP A 168 26.09 3.59 3.78
N LEU A 169 26.28 3.41 2.48
CA LEU A 169 25.37 2.64 1.64
C LEU A 169 25.32 1.15 2.02
N ARG A 170 24.14 0.69 2.42
CA ARG A 170 23.80 -0.70 2.74
C ARG A 170 22.56 -1.15 1.99
N TYR A 171 22.58 -2.33 1.42
CA TYR A 171 21.55 -2.83 0.52
C TYR A 171 20.55 -3.77 1.16
N THR A 172 20.98 -4.60 2.12
CA THR A 172 20.21 -5.77 2.59
C THR A 172 19.65 -5.63 4.01
N LEU A 173 19.59 -4.40 4.54
CA LEU A 173 18.93 -4.17 5.82
C LEU A 173 17.47 -4.66 5.77
N SER A 174 17.02 -5.24 6.87
CA SER A 174 15.59 -5.51 7.05
C SER A 174 14.79 -4.21 7.09
N MET A 175 13.49 -4.28 6.84
CA MET A 175 12.67 -3.06 6.78
C MET A 175 12.67 -2.30 8.12
N GLY A 176 12.69 -2.98 9.26
CA GLY A 176 12.78 -2.32 10.56
C GLY A 176 14.14 -1.69 10.82
N GLU A 177 15.24 -2.30 10.35
CA GLU A 177 16.57 -1.68 10.43
C GLU A 177 16.62 -0.39 9.60
N THR A 178 15.98 -0.36 8.41
CA THR A 178 15.88 0.89 7.62
C THR A 178 15.09 1.96 8.36
N ALA A 179 14.08 1.60 9.14
CA ALA A 179 13.34 2.55 9.98
C ALA A 179 14.18 3.08 11.13
N GLU A 180 15.07 2.25 11.73
CA GLU A 180 16.06 2.70 12.72
C GLU A 180 17.07 3.68 12.11
N GLU A 181 17.49 3.47 10.85
CA GLU A 181 18.38 4.41 10.16
C GLU A 181 17.70 5.78 9.94
N VAL A 182 16.42 5.78 9.57
CA VAL A 182 15.65 7.03 9.47
C VAL A 182 15.50 7.69 10.83
N ALA A 183 15.20 6.92 11.88
CA ALA A 183 15.08 7.46 13.23
C ALA A 183 16.38 8.13 13.69
N LEU A 184 17.52 7.49 13.42
CA LEU A 184 18.84 8.03 13.75
C LEU A 184 19.15 9.32 12.96
N LEU A 185 18.87 9.31 11.66
CA LEU A 185 19.08 10.48 10.78
C LEU A 185 18.25 11.70 11.21
N GLU A 186 16.99 11.47 11.58
CA GLU A 186 16.02 12.51 11.94
C GLU A 186 16.04 12.86 13.45
N GLY A 187 16.87 12.18 14.25
CA GLY A 187 16.95 12.37 15.69
C GLY A 187 15.63 12.08 16.43
N LEU A 188 14.88 11.06 15.95
CA LEU A 188 13.59 10.68 16.52
C LEU A 188 13.75 9.88 17.80
N THR A 189 12.92 10.19 18.78
CA THR A 189 12.86 9.43 20.04
C THR A 189 11.85 8.29 19.97
N ARG A 190 11.96 7.38 20.92
CA ARG A 190 11.02 6.28 21.10
C ARG A 190 9.62 6.82 21.42
N GLU A 191 9.53 7.82 22.26
CA GLU A 191 8.29 8.46 22.69
C GLU A 191 7.57 9.12 21.51
N GLU A 192 8.27 9.78 20.62
CA GLU A 192 7.70 10.37 19.38
C GLU A 192 7.12 9.27 18.48
N CYS A 193 7.85 8.17 18.30
CA CYS A 193 7.38 7.04 17.50
C CYS A 193 6.14 6.36 18.10
N ASP A 194 6.13 6.15 19.42
CA ASP A 194 4.99 5.54 20.11
C ASP A 194 3.77 6.48 20.13
N ALA A 195 3.96 7.79 20.29
CA ALA A 195 2.88 8.78 20.22
C ALA A 195 2.25 8.83 18.82
N PHE A 196 3.06 8.74 17.76
CA PHE A 196 2.57 8.64 16.39
C PHE A 196 1.72 7.37 16.20
N ALA A 197 2.20 6.23 16.69
CA ALA A 197 1.50 4.96 16.59
C ALA A 197 0.17 4.96 17.37
N LEU A 198 0.17 5.51 18.59
CA LEU A 198 -1.04 5.69 19.39
C LEU A 198 -2.07 6.51 18.63
N ARG A 199 -1.66 7.66 18.08
CA ARG A 199 -2.53 8.54 17.29
C ARG A 199 -3.12 7.82 16.07
N SER A 200 -2.36 6.96 15.39
CA SER A 200 -2.87 6.15 14.27
C SER A 200 -4.00 5.23 14.74
N HIS A 201 -3.85 4.54 15.86
CA HIS A 201 -4.90 3.69 16.42
C HIS A 201 -6.12 4.49 16.90
N GLU A 202 -5.92 5.59 17.61
CA GLU A 202 -7.02 6.46 18.08
C GLU A 202 -7.86 6.99 16.92
N ARG A 203 -7.20 7.47 15.86
CA ARG A 203 -7.86 7.94 14.63
C ARG A 203 -8.62 6.81 13.92
N ALA A 204 -8.03 5.63 13.77
CA ALA A 204 -8.68 4.50 13.12
C ALA A 204 -9.90 3.99 13.91
N VAL A 205 -9.80 3.90 15.23
CA VAL A 205 -10.93 3.52 16.11
C VAL A 205 -12.04 4.56 16.03
N ALA A 206 -11.71 5.84 16.08
CA ALA A 206 -12.69 6.92 15.97
C ALA A 206 -13.36 6.94 14.58
N ALA A 207 -12.60 6.73 13.51
CA ALA A 207 -13.12 6.66 12.15
C ALA A 207 -14.06 5.47 11.97
N ALA A 208 -13.68 4.29 12.44
CA ALA A 208 -14.53 3.09 12.41
C ALA A 208 -15.81 3.29 13.21
N GLY A 209 -15.71 3.83 14.43
CA GLY A 209 -16.89 4.12 15.28
C GLY A 209 -17.83 5.17 14.68
N ALA A 210 -17.33 6.06 13.84
CA ALA A 210 -18.12 7.06 13.12
C ALA A 210 -18.61 6.59 11.73
N GLY A 211 -18.39 5.33 11.35
CA GLY A 211 -18.81 4.77 10.05
C GLY A 211 -18.05 5.35 8.84
N ARG A 212 -16.88 5.97 9.04
CA ARG A 212 -16.15 6.65 7.95
C ARG A 212 -15.60 5.70 6.91
N PHE A 213 -15.45 4.43 7.23
CA PHE A 213 -14.98 3.39 6.31
C PHE A 213 -16.13 2.65 5.59
N ASP A 214 -17.40 2.88 5.94
CA ASP A 214 -18.54 2.13 5.41
C ASP A 214 -18.68 2.30 3.89
N ALA A 215 -18.36 3.49 3.37
CA ALA A 215 -18.42 3.78 1.95
C ALA A 215 -17.32 3.08 1.12
N GLU A 216 -16.22 2.69 1.75
CA GLU A 216 -15.06 2.11 1.05
C GLU A 216 -14.94 0.59 1.22
N ILE A 217 -15.44 0.03 2.33
CA ILE A 217 -15.30 -1.38 2.64
C ILE A 217 -16.34 -2.21 1.87
N VAL A 218 -15.86 -3.28 1.27
CA VAL A 218 -16.67 -4.36 0.67
C VAL A 218 -16.59 -5.57 1.59
N PRO A 219 -17.74 -6.10 2.06
CA PRO A 219 -17.75 -7.34 2.84
C PRO A 219 -17.08 -8.50 2.10
N VAL A 220 -16.34 -9.31 2.84
CA VAL A 220 -15.70 -10.52 2.33
C VAL A 220 -16.33 -11.74 2.98
N THR A 221 -16.91 -12.61 2.16
CA THR A 221 -17.45 -13.90 2.63
C THR A 221 -16.29 -14.86 2.91
N VAL A 222 -16.18 -15.33 4.14
CA VAL A 222 -15.16 -16.27 4.57
C VAL A 222 -15.81 -17.60 4.91
N THR A 223 -15.27 -18.70 4.35
CA THR A 223 -15.69 -20.06 4.67
C THR A 223 -14.63 -20.72 5.55
N ASP A 224 -15.00 -21.10 6.77
CA ASP A 224 -14.09 -21.78 7.69
C ASP A 224 -13.84 -23.24 7.28
N ARG A 225 -12.89 -23.91 7.96
CA ARG A 225 -12.54 -25.31 7.70
C ARG A 225 -13.70 -26.30 7.95
N LYS A 226 -14.77 -25.88 8.63
CA LYS A 226 -15.96 -26.66 8.90
C LYS A 226 -17.09 -26.37 7.91
N GLY A 227 -16.82 -25.56 6.88
CA GLY A 227 -17.79 -25.17 5.85
C GLY A 227 -18.81 -24.09 6.30
N ARG A 228 -18.60 -23.42 7.44
CA ARG A 228 -19.48 -22.33 7.88
C ARG A 228 -19.03 -21.04 7.25
N THR A 229 -19.96 -20.29 6.73
CA THR A 229 -19.72 -18.97 6.14
C THR A 229 -20.05 -17.84 7.10
N HIS A 230 -19.27 -16.79 7.08
CA HIS A 230 -19.55 -15.53 7.74
C HIS A 230 -18.97 -14.39 6.90
N GLU A 231 -19.44 -13.18 7.13
CA GLU A 231 -18.91 -11.99 6.48
C GLU A 231 -17.93 -11.25 7.40
N VAL A 232 -16.79 -10.83 6.83
CA VAL A 232 -15.86 -9.90 7.44
C VAL A 232 -16.16 -8.53 6.84
N THR A 233 -16.56 -7.58 7.70
CA THR A 233 -17.08 -6.26 7.31
C THR A 233 -16.28 -5.10 7.90
N ALA A 234 -15.27 -5.37 8.73
CA ALA A 234 -14.49 -4.35 9.41
C ALA A 234 -13.01 -4.73 9.44
N ASP A 235 -12.14 -3.71 9.51
CA ASP A 235 -10.71 -3.88 9.69
C ASP A 235 -10.40 -4.52 11.04
N GLU A 236 -9.52 -5.51 11.05
CA GLU A 236 -9.15 -6.25 12.25
C GLU A 236 -8.02 -5.57 13.05
N GLY A 237 -7.30 -4.63 12.41
CA GLY A 237 -6.08 -4.02 12.94
C GLY A 237 -6.26 -3.04 14.11
N PRO A 238 -7.25 -2.11 14.11
CA PRO A 238 -7.35 -1.06 15.10
C PRO A 238 -7.49 -1.59 16.54
N ARG A 239 -6.76 -0.97 17.47
CA ARG A 239 -6.72 -1.39 18.89
C ARG A 239 -7.21 -0.27 19.79
N PRO A 240 -8.44 -0.34 20.32
CA PRO A 240 -9.00 0.68 21.19
C PRO A 240 -8.34 0.75 22.59
N ASP A 241 -7.61 -0.30 22.97
CA ASP A 241 -6.89 -0.45 24.23
C ASP A 241 -5.42 0.00 24.14
N SER A 242 -4.98 0.56 23.03
CA SER A 242 -3.62 1.10 22.88
C SER A 242 -3.43 2.31 23.80
N GLY A 243 -2.24 2.44 24.39
CA GLY A 243 -1.86 3.57 25.23
C GLY A 243 -0.34 3.71 25.31
N MET A 244 0.17 4.89 25.66
CA MET A 244 1.62 5.15 25.78
C MET A 244 2.31 4.20 26.74
N GLU A 245 1.64 3.83 27.84
CA GLU A 245 2.21 2.87 28.80
C GLU A 245 2.38 1.47 28.19
N SER A 246 1.38 0.97 27.46
CA SER A 246 1.44 -0.35 26.81
C SER A 246 2.47 -0.37 25.68
N LEU A 247 2.56 0.68 24.87
CA LEU A 247 3.56 0.83 23.83
C LEU A 247 4.97 0.92 24.40
N GLY A 248 5.17 1.73 25.45
CA GLY A 248 6.47 1.91 26.09
C GLY A 248 7.07 0.62 26.71
N ARG A 249 6.25 -0.37 27.04
CA ARG A 249 6.71 -1.69 27.53
C ARG A 249 7.26 -2.61 26.43
N LEU A 250 7.01 -2.30 25.15
CA LEU A 250 7.47 -3.12 24.03
C LEU A 250 8.99 -2.95 23.87
N ARG A 251 9.69 -4.05 23.58
CA ARG A 251 11.13 -4.01 23.32
C ARG A 251 11.41 -3.61 21.88
N PRO A 252 12.47 -2.85 21.62
CA PRO A 252 13.01 -2.68 20.27
C PRO A 252 13.29 -4.04 19.63
N VAL A 253 12.94 -4.19 18.35
CA VAL A 253 13.00 -5.49 17.66
C VAL A 253 14.20 -5.60 16.74
N PHE A 254 14.66 -4.47 16.17
CA PHE A 254 15.63 -4.47 15.08
C PHE A 254 17.02 -3.99 15.49
N ARG A 255 17.11 -3.23 16.59
CA ARG A 255 18.37 -2.70 17.10
C ARG A 255 18.33 -2.64 18.63
N GLU A 256 19.43 -3.03 19.31
CA GLU A 256 19.55 -2.82 20.74
C GLU A 256 19.58 -1.32 21.05
N GLY A 257 18.76 -0.88 21.98
CA GLY A 257 18.58 0.55 22.28
C GLY A 257 17.89 1.35 21.17
N GLY A 258 17.32 0.70 20.16
CA GLY A 258 16.59 1.34 19.08
C GLY A 258 15.20 1.84 19.49
N VAL A 259 14.49 2.45 18.54
CA VAL A 259 13.17 3.05 18.76
C VAL A 259 12.02 2.27 18.09
N VAL A 260 12.35 1.36 17.16
CA VAL A 260 11.35 0.62 16.38
C VAL A 260 10.89 -0.63 17.11
N THR A 261 9.59 -0.74 17.31
CA THR A 261 8.93 -1.86 18.00
C THR A 261 7.79 -2.43 17.17
N ALA A 262 7.25 -3.57 17.58
CA ALA A 262 6.04 -4.11 16.98
C ALA A 262 4.81 -3.18 17.13
N GLY A 263 4.81 -2.28 18.12
CA GLY A 263 3.70 -1.35 18.38
C GLY A 263 3.73 -0.10 17.51
N ASN A 264 4.90 0.30 17.00
CA ASN A 264 5.07 1.48 16.14
C ASN A 264 5.49 1.14 14.71
N SER A 265 5.18 -0.10 14.30
CA SER A 265 5.35 -0.66 12.96
C SER A 265 4.01 -1.15 12.41
N SER A 266 3.82 -1.11 11.10
CA SER A 266 2.67 -1.73 10.46
C SER A 266 2.72 -3.26 10.58
N SER A 267 1.56 -3.89 10.70
CA SER A 267 1.46 -5.35 10.76
C SER A 267 1.49 -6.00 9.38
N LEU A 268 1.96 -7.25 9.31
CA LEU A 268 1.71 -8.14 8.18
C LEU A 268 0.20 -8.33 8.05
N SER A 269 -0.33 -8.21 6.83
CA SER A 269 -1.77 -8.10 6.62
C SER A 269 -2.22 -8.69 5.29
N ASP A 270 -3.52 -8.97 5.23
CA ASP A 270 -4.23 -9.45 4.04
C ASP A 270 -5.26 -8.40 3.61
N GLY A 271 -5.41 -8.16 2.31
CA GLY A 271 -6.41 -7.24 1.79
C GLY A 271 -6.27 -6.93 0.30
N ALA A 272 -7.34 -6.40 -0.27
CA ALA A 272 -7.39 -5.96 -1.67
C ALA A 272 -8.09 -4.60 -1.79
N SER A 273 -7.80 -3.88 -2.87
CA SER A 273 -8.49 -2.64 -3.23
C SER A 273 -8.48 -2.47 -4.75
N ALA A 274 -9.51 -1.82 -5.28
CA ALA A 274 -9.64 -1.53 -6.70
C ALA A 274 -10.31 -0.18 -6.92
N LEU A 275 -9.88 0.53 -7.98
CA LEU A 275 -10.46 1.79 -8.44
C LEU A 275 -10.74 1.68 -9.94
N VAL A 276 -11.77 2.38 -10.40
CA VAL A 276 -12.07 2.54 -11.81
C VAL A 276 -11.58 3.91 -12.28
N LEU A 277 -10.73 3.90 -13.30
CA LEU A 277 -10.24 5.09 -13.97
C LEU A 277 -10.88 5.19 -15.35
N ALA A 278 -11.27 6.41 -15.74
CA ALA A 278 -11.85 6.68 -17.06
C ALA A 278 -11.28 7.96 -17.68
N GLY A 279 -11.11 7.93 -18.98
CA GLY A 279 -10.81 9.12 -19.78
C GLY A 279 -12.03 10.05 -19.90
N GLY A 280 -11.81 11.33 -20.19
CA GLY A 280 -12.90 12.29 -20.31
C GLY A 280 -13.95 11.94 -21.37
N ASN A 281 -13.63 11.18 -22.40
CA ASN A 281 -14.59 10.67 -23.39
C ASN A 281 -15.49 9.62 -22.78
N ALA A 282 -14.93 8.61 -22.13
CA ALA A 282 -15.68 7.54 -21.45
C ALA A 282 -16.57 8.10 -20.33
N VAL A 283 -16.09 9.10 -19.58
CA VAL A 283 -16.90 9.81 -18.57
C VAL A 283 -18.19 10.37 -19.19
N ARG A 284 -18.10 11.00 -20.35
CA ARG A 284 -19.28 11.56 -21.05
C ARG A 284 -20.14 10.47 -21.68
N GLU A 285 -19.52 9.49 -22.32
CA GLU A 285 -20.19 8.40 -23.03
C GLU A 285 -21.07 7.56 -22.08
N TYR A 286 -20.53 7.20 -20.92
CA TYR A 286 -21.22 6.37 -19.93
C TYR A 286 -21.92 7.17 -18.82
N GLY A 287 -21.91 8.52 -18.90
CA GLY A 287 -22.57 9.38 -17.92
C GLY A 287 -22.01 9.24 -16.49
N LEU A 288 -20.69 9.00 -16.37
CA LEU A 288 -20.03 8.75 -15.10
C LEU A 288 -19.88 10.05 -14.28
N THR A 289 -19.83 9.90 -12.96
CA THR A 289 -19.57 11.01 -12.03
C THR A 289 -18.15 10.90 -11.48
N PRO A 290 -17.19 11.72 -11.94
CA PRO A 290 -15.83 11.69 -11.44
C PRO A 290 -15.74 12.15 -9.98
N ARG A 291 -15.04 11.39 -9.15
CA ARG A 291 -14.73 11.76 -7.76
C ARG A 291 -13.48 12.66 -7.67
N ALA A 292 -12.47 12.37 -8.50
CA ALA A 292 -11.26 13.19 -8.61
C ALA A 292 -10.60 13.01 -9.99
N ARG A 293 -9.79 14.00 -10.36
CA ARG A 293 -8.89 13.95 -11.52
C ARG A 293 -7.49 13.56 -11.05
N VAL A 294 -6.84 12.65 -11.75
CA VAL A 294 -5.41 12.37 -11.54
C VAL A 294 -4.58 13.51 -12.13
N VAL A 295 -3.89 14.26 -11.29
CA VAL A 295 -3.11 15.43 -11.70
C VAL A 295 -1.71 15.03 -12.13
N ALA A 296 -0.95 14.43 -11.22
CA ALA A 296 0.42 14.01 -11.46
C ALA A 296 0.76 12.76 -10.64
N SER A 297 1.70 11.97 -11.13
CA SER A 297 2.35 10.92 -10.37
C SER A 297 3.86 10.97 -10.56
N ALA A 298 4.60 10.55 -9.55
CA ALA A 298 6.05 10.45 -9.64
C ALA A 298 6.59 9.29 -8.79
N SER A 299 7.73 8.77 -9.21
CA SER A 299 8.54 7.88 -8.41
C SER A 299 9.96 8.44 -8.30
N ALA A 300 10.64 8.08 -7.21
CA ALA A 300 12.02 8.46 -6.96
C ALA A 300 12.77 7.31 -6.30
N GLY A 301 14.08 7.22 -6.54
CA GLY A 301 15.00 6.35 -5.82
C GLY A 301 15.70 7.12 -4.70
N VAL A 302 16.03 6.42 -3.64
CA VAL A 302 16.86 6.89 -2.52
C VAL A 302 17.81 5.77 -2.11
N ASP A 303 18.76 6.05 -1.24
CA ASP A 303 19.61 5.02 -0.68
C ASP A 303 18.77 3.92 -0.01
N PRO A 304 19.03 2.63 -0.25
CA PRO A 304 18.19 1.53 0.23
C PRO A 304 17.97 1.52 1.75
N GLN A 305 19.00 1.84 2.54
CA GLN A 305 18.88 1.93 4.01
C GLN A 305 18.00 3.08 4.48
N LEU A 306 17.76 4.10 3.64
CA LEU A 306 16.87 5.23 3.91
C LEU A 306 15.57 5.14 3.11
N MET A 307 15.14 3.92 2.75
CA MET A 307 13.95 3.68 1.93
C MET A 307 12.71 4.41 2.47
N GLY A 308 12.62 4.57 3.79
CA GLY A 308 11.52 5.25 4.46
C GLY A 308 11.32 6.70 4.01
N LEU A 309 12.38 7.37 3.53
CA LEU A 309 12.34 8.74 3.02
C LEU A 309 12.03 8.84 1.52
N GLY A 310 11.86 7.73 0.82
CA GLY A 310 11.47 7.70 -0.60
C GLY A 310 10.26 8.57 -0.98
N PRO A 311 9.22 8.70 -0.12
CA PRO A 311 8.11 9.62 -0.37
C PRO A 311 8.52 11.08 -0.54
N VAL A 312 9.59 11.53 0.09
CA VAL A 312 10.01 12.95 0.05
C VAL A 312 10.37 13.40 -1.36
N PRO A 313 11.37 12.81 -2.04
CA PRO A 313 11.70 13.19 -3.41
C PRO A 313 10.57 12.83 -4.40
N ALA A 314 9.81 11.75 -4.16
CA ALA A 314 8.68 11.41 -5.01
C ALA A 314 7.57 12.47 -4.95
N THR A 315 7.21 12.94 -3.74
CA THR A 315 6.21 13.98 -3.54
C THR A 315 6.67 15.31 -4.13
N ARG A 316 7.90 15.74 -3.85
CA ARG A 316 8.45 16.98 -4.45
C ARG A 316 8.38 16.96 -5.98
N LYS A 317 8.79 15.84 -6.59
CA LYS A 317 8.73 15.66 -8.04
C LYS A 317 7.29 15.66 -8.59
N ALA A 318 6.32 15.12 -7.85
CA ALA A 318 4.91 15.16 -8.25
C ALA A 318 4.33 16.58 -8.14
N LEU A 319 4.66 17.30 -7.06
CA LEU A 319 4.27 18.71 -6.84
C LEU A 319 4.83 19.61 -7.94
N ASP A 320 6.11 19.47 -8.28
CA ASP A 320 6.75 20.22 -9.36
C ASP A 320 6.01 20.02 -10.70
N ARG A 321 5.62 18.79 -11.01
CA ARG A 321 4.85 18.47 -12.22
C ARG A 321 3.47 19.08 -12.25
N ALA A 322 2.85 19.20 -11.07
CA ALA A 322 1.53 19.80 -10.91
C ALA A 322 1.57 21.34 -10.83
N GLY A 323 2.74 21.93 -10.61
CA GLY A 323 2.88 23.33 -10.27
C GLY A 323 2.29 23.67 -8.89
N TRP A 324 2.32 22.70 -7.96
CA TRP A 324 1.79 22.85 -6.61
C TRP A 324 2.91 22.92 -5.56
N THR A 325 2.56 23.41 -4.41
CA THR A 325 3.37 23.38 -3.18
C THR A 325 2.77 22.41 -2.15
N VAL A 326 3.51 22.09 -1.11
CA VAL A 326 2.98 21.28 0.01
C VAL A 326 1.79 21.96 0.68
N GLY A 327 1.81 23.29 0.77
CA GLY A 327 0.71 24.09 1.34
C GLY A 327 -0.60 24.07 0.52
N ASP A 328 -0.57 23.58 -0.71
CA ASP A 328 -1.77 23.41 -1.55
C ASP A 328 -2.54 22.11 -1.25
N ILE A 329 -1.95 21.18 -0.49
CA ILE A 329 -2.54 19.88 -0.16
C ILE A 329 -3.49 20.03 1.02
N GLY A 330 -4.77 19.71 0.81
CA GLY A 330 -5.80 19.74 1.85
C GLY A 330 -5.98 18.40 2.58
N ALA A 331 -5.63 17.28 1.95
CA ALA A 331 -5.68 15.95 2.56
C ALA A 331 -4.52 15.09 2.05
N ALA A 332 -3.87 14.35 2.94
CA ALA A 332 -2.76 13.47 2.58
C ALA A 332 -2.92 12.10 3.24
N GLU A 333 -2.73 11.05 2.43
CA GLU A 333 -2.58 9.67 2.89
C GLU A 333 -1.13 9.22 2.65
N LEU A 334 -0.38 9.11 3.72
CA LEU A 334 0.98 8.59 3.78
C LEU A 334 0.93 7.18 4.36
N ASN A 335 1.41 6.18 3.63
CA ASN A 335 1.46 4.84 4.17
C ASN A 335 2.44 4.76 5.35
N GLU A 336 1.93 4.33 6.51
CA GLU A 336 2.68 4.21 7.75
C GLU A 336 3.35 2.84 7.85
N ALA A 337 4.43 2.62 7.07
CA ALA A 337 5.19 1.37 7.23
C ALA A 337 5.81 1.29 8.63
N PHE A 338 6.30 2.42 9.12
CA PHE A 338 6.85 2.62 10.47
C PHE A 338 6.58 4.06 10.93
N ALA A 339 6.41 4.26 12.23
CA ALA A 339 6.24 5.60 12.80
C ALA A 339 7.45 6.51 12.50
N ALA A 340 8.66 5.98 12.68
CA ALA A 340 9.90 6.72 12.39
C ALA A 340 9.96 7.17 10.92
N GLN A 341 9.61 6.27 9.99
CA GLN A 341 9.55 6.59 8.57
C GLN A 341 8.54 7.70 8.28
N SER A 342 7.34 7.62 8.86
CA SER A 342 6.26 8.57 8.63
C SER A 342 6.61 9.96 9.18
N LEU A 343 7.14 10.01 10.41
CA LEU A 343 7.61 11.25 11.02
C LEU A 343 8.72 11.91 10.20
N GLY A 344 9.70 11.13 9.73
CA GLY A 344 10.76 11.66 8.86
C GLY A 344 10.22 12.28 7.57
N VAL A 345 9.26 11.64 6.92
CA VAL A 345 8.63 12.18 5.70
C VAL A 345 7.87 13.47 5.99
N VAL A 346 7.04 13.50 7.04
CA VAL A 346 6.25 14.69 7.42
C VAL A 346 7.16 15.87 7.74
N ARG A 347 8.23 15.64 8.51
CA ARG A 347 9.24 16.68 8.85
C ARG A 347 9.96 17.22 7.61
N GLN A 348 10.48 16.33 6.75
CA GLN A 348 11.24 16.75 5.57
C GLN A 348 10.39 17.44 4.50
N LEU A 349 9.10 17.13 4.42
CA LEU A 349 8.16 17.84 3.54
C LEU A 349 7.63 19.14 4.16
N GLY A 350 7.75 19.32 5.48
CA GLY A 350 7.11 20.43 6.19
C GLY A 350 5.57 20.34 6.13
N MET A 351 5.04 19.13 6.18
CA MET A 351 3.60 18.88 6.05
C MET A 351 2.90 19.05 7.40
N ASP A 352 1.71 19.63 7.39
CA ASP A 352 0.87 19.68 8.58
C ASP A 352 0.41 18.25 8.95
N GLU A 353 0.73 17.82 10.16
CA GLU A 353 0.31 16.49 10.67
C GLU A 353 -1.22 16.34 10.78
N GLY A 354 -1.95 17.45 10.83
CA GLY A 354 -3.41 17.47 10.88
C GLY A 354 -4.06 16.92 9.62
N ILE A 355 -3.44 17.17 8.45
CA ILE A 355 -3.95 16.69 7.17
C ILE A 355 -3.48 15.28 6.82
N VAL A 356 -2.53 14.70 7.55
CA VAL A 356 -1.96 13.37 7.27
C VAL A 356 -2.74 12.30 8.02
N ASN A 357 -3.28 11.31 7.29
CA ASN A 357 -3.93 10.12 7.85
C ASN A 357 -4.96 10.44 8.95
N ALA A 358 -5.89 11.35 8.69
CA ALA A 358 -6.84 11.81 9.71
C ALA A 358 -7.81 10.72 10.18
N ASP A 359 -7.95 9.63 9.41
CA ASP A 359 -8.74 8.45 9.78
C ASP A 359 -7.85 7.27 10.26
N GLY A 360 -6.58 7.53 10.60
CA GLY A 360 -5.60 6.50 10.93
C GLY A 360 -4.91 5.92 9.71
N GLY A 361 -3.79 5.26 9.91
CA GLY A 361 -2.95 4.72 8.83
C GLY A 361 -2.57 3.25 9.03
N ALA A 362 -1.55 2.80 8.33
CA ALA A 362 -1.19 1.39 8.22
C ALA A 362 -0.68 0.77 9.53
N ILE A 363 -0.20 1.55 10.50
CA ILE A 363 0.16 1.04 11.83
C ILE A 363 -1.09 0.46 12.50
N ALA A 364 -2.22 1.17 12.40
CA ALA A 364 -3.49 0.72 12.95
C ALA A 364 -4.23 -0.24 12.02
N LEU A 365 -4.35 0.10 10.74
CA LEU A 365 -5.18 -0.63 9.78
C LEU A 365 -4.50 -1.88 9.21
N GLY A 366 -3.17 -1.87 9.08
CA GLY A 366 -2.40 -2.92 8.42
C GLY A 366 -1.81 -2.51 7.07
N HIS A 367 -0.84 -3.32 6.59
CA HIS A 367 -0.07 -3.02 5.37
C HIS A 367 0.02 -4.24 4.43
N PRO A 368 -1.08 -4.64 3.77
CA PRO A 368 -1.03 -5.61 2.68
C PRO A 368 -0.32 -4.97 1.49
N LEU A 369 0.96 -5.34 1.25
CA LEU A 369 1.92 -4.63 0.40
C LEU A 369 1.35 -4.20 -0.95
N GLY A 370 0.84 -5.17 -1.73
CA GLY A 370 0.34 -4.93 -3.07
C GLY A 370 -0.92 -4.05 -3.11
N SER A 371 -1.75 -4.10 -2.06
CA SER A 371 -3.00 -3.33 -1.95
C SER A 371 -2.79 -1.92 -1.41
N SER A 372 -1.81 -1.71 -0.53
CA SER A 372 -1.72 -0.49 0.28
C SER A 372 -1.73 0.80 -0.53
N GLY A 373 -1.06 0.82 -1.68
CA GLY A 373 -1.00 2.03 -2.51
C GLY A 373 -2.36 2.45 -3.09
N SER A 374 -3.17 1.50 -3.55
CA SER A 374 -4.54 1.76 -4.01
C SER A 374 -5.50 1.98 -2.84
N ARG A 375 -5.29 1.27 -1.71
CA ARG A 375 -6.08 1.44 -0.49
C ARG A 375 -6.00 2.87 0.04
N ILE A 376 -4.80 3.44 0.20
CA ILE A 376 -4.67 4.82 0.68
C ILE A 376 -5.32 5.82 -0.27
N LEU A 377 -5.36 5.55 -1.57
CA LEU A 377 -6.05 6.41 -2.53
C LEU A 377 -7.58 6.31 -2.39
N VAL A 378 -8.14 5.13 -2.14
CA VAL A 378 -9.57 4.95 -1.84
C VAL A 378 -9.96 5.75 -0.60
N THR A 379 -9.21 5.61 0.48
CA THR A 379 -9.43 6.36 1.73
C THR A 379 -9.29 7.87 1.50
N LEU A 380 -8.28 8.30 0.72
CA LEU A 380 -8.07 9.71 0.37
C LEU A 380 -9.28 10.32 -0.34
N LEU A 381 -9.87 9.61 -1.32
CA LEU A 381 -11.06 10.09 -2.04
C LEU A 381 -12.23 10.31 -1.09
N ASN A 382 -12.52 9.36 -0.23
CA ASN A 382 -13.61 9.47 0.75
C ASN A 382 -13.38 10.61 1.75
N ARG A 383 -12.13 10.80 2.19
CA ARG A 383 -11.76 11.92 3.05
C ARG A 383 -11.93 13.27 2.36
N MET A 384 -11.41 13.40 1.13
CA MET A 384 -11.48 14.65 0.38
C MET A 384 -12.94 15.10 0.19
N GLU A 385 -13.85 14.17 -0.04
CA GLU A 385 -15.29 14.47 -0.17
C GLU A 385 -15.89 14.91 1.16
N ARG A 386 -15.60 14.18 2.23
CA ARG A 386 -16.13 14.45 3.57
C ARG A 386 -15.61 15.77 4.18
N GLU A 387 -14.33 16.09 3.93
CA GLU A 387 -13.65 17.25 4.49
C GLU A 387 -13.67 18.47 3.54
N ASP A 388 -14.33 18.34 2.39
CA ASP A 388 -14.33 19.31 1.28
C ASP A 388 -12.91 19.73 0.83
N ALA A 389 -11.95 18.82 0.96
CA ALA A 389 -10.59 19.04 0.51
C ALA A 389 -10.50 18.93 -1.01
N ARG A 390 -9.97 19.98 -1.65
CA ARG A 390 -9.89 20.02 -3.11
C ARG A 390 -8.71 19.23 -3.67
N ARG A 391 -7.55 19.29 -3.02
CA ARG A 391 -6.29 18.70 -3.49
C ARG A 391 -5.79 17.64 -2.52
N GLY A 392 -5.47 16.47 -3.04
CA GLY A 392 -5.06 15.32 -2.27
C GLY A 392 -3.72 14.74 -2.71
N LEU A 393 -3.02 14.14 -1.75
CA LEU A 393 -1.76 13.42 -1.93
C LEU A 393 -1.88 12.00 -1.39
N ALA A 394 -1.58 11.00 -2.21
CA ALA A 394 -1.29 9.63 -1.76
C ALA A 394 0.19 9.35 -2.00
N THR A 395 0.93 8.91 -0.97
CA THR A 395 2.35 8.61 -1.08
C THR A 395 2.79 7.48 -0.16
N LEU A 396 3.81 6.74 -0.58
CA LEU A 396 4.37 5.66 0.22
C LEU A 396 5.82 5.36 -0.11
N CYS A 397 6.53 4.87 0.90
CA CYS A 397 7.87 4.31 0.77
C CYS A 397 7.81 2.92 0.13
N VAL A 398 8.92 2.50 -0.42
CA VAL A 398 9.07 1.22 -1.11
C VAL A 398 10.38 0.59 -0.67
N GLY A 399 10.33 -0.66 -0.27
CA GLY A 399 11.54 -1.42 0.05
C GLY A 399 12.62 -1.29 -1.01
N VAL A 400 13.87 -1.42 -0.61
CA VAL A 400 15.05 -1.27 -1.49
C VAL A 400 15.21 0.14 -2.06
N GLY A 401 14.76 1.17 -1.31
CA GLY A 401 15.11 2.57 -1.59
C GLY A 401 14.33 3.25 -2.70
N GLN A 402 13.00 3.23 -2.65
CA GLN A 402 12.16 3.99 -3.57
C GLN A 402 11.00 4.68 -2.85
N GLY A 403 10.33 5.62 -3.54
CA GLY A 403 9.07 6.22 -3.14
C GLY A 403 8.17 6.47 -4.34
N VAL A 404 6.87 6.50 -4.09
CA VAL A 404 5.85 6.83 -5.09
C VAL A 404 4.89 7.86 -4.51
N ALA A 405 4.50 8.83 -5.32
CA ALA A 405 3.49 9.83 -4.98
C ALA A 405 2.50 10.02 -6.13
N LEU A 406 1.25 10.25 -5.79
CA LEU A 406 0.17 10.55 -6.73
C LEU A 406 -0.65 11.72 -6.19
N LEU A 407 -0.90 12.71 -7.04
CA LEU A 407 -1.70 13.89 -6.74
C LEU A 407 -3.04 13.81 -7.45
N VAL A 408 -4.10 14.12 -6.71
CA VAL A 408 -5.46 14.16 -7.20
C VAL A 408 -6.13 15.50 -6.87
N GLU A 409 -7.08 15.90 -7.70
CA GLU A 409 -7.86 17.11 -7.50
C GLU A 409 -9.35 16.79 -7.72
N ARG A 410 -10.20 17.21 -6.78
CA ARG A 410 -11.66 17.12 -6.96
C ARG A 410 -12.11 18.12 -8.02
N PRO A 411 -13.11 17.77 -8.84
CA PRO A 411 -13.67 18.63 -9.87
C PRO A 411 -14.18 19.97 -9.37
#